data_0394fa17d6d66d667c8d5afe9e3a26ee
#
_entry.id   0394fa17d6d66d667c8d5afe9e3a26ee
#
_cell.length_a   1.000
_cell.length_b   1.000
_cell.length_c   1.000
_cell.angle_alpha   90.00
_cell.angle_beta   90.00
_cell.angle_gamma   90.00
#
_symmetry.space_group_name_H-M   'P 1'
#
loop_
_entity.id
_entity.type
_entity.pdbx_description
1 polymer ?
#
loop_
_entity_poly.entity_id
_entity_poly.type
_entity_poly.pdbx_seq_one_letter_code
_entity_poly.pdbx_strand_id
1 'polypeptide(L)'
;MAITKGMLEFSGKLGDFIFYKRNKKQVARTKSVDYNLSENSIKSGRDFGEASRNATYIRKAFESLVKFHGTGDFHNRLNKRLTDIFKTISAEHLGNKKLIQGNLGLLAGFEFN
;
A
#
# COMPACT_ATOMS: atom_id res chain seq x y z
N MET A 1 -21.06 14.42 -7.83
CA MET A 1 -21.40 13.15 -7.18
C MET A 1 -22.89 13.13 -6.85
N ALA A 2 -23.58 12.11 -7.29
CA ALA A 2 -25.02 11.98 -7.04
C ALA A 2 -25.27 11.01 -5.87
N ILE A 3 -26.28 11.32 -5.07
CA ILE A 3 -26.71 10.45 -3.97
C ILE A 3 -28.06 9.87 -4.36
N THR A 4 -28.16 8.54 -4.38
CA THR A 4 -29.40 7.85 -4.65
C THR A 4 -30.14 7.58 -3.35
N LYS A 5 -31.46 7.80 -3.35
CA LYS A 5 -32.37 7.53 -2.23
C LYS A 5 -33.45 6.59 -2.69
N GLY A 6 -33.96 5.77 -1.78
CA GLY A 6 -35.09 4.89 -2.02
C GLY A 6 -34.70 3.46 -2.29
N MET A 7 -35.40 2.80 -3.20
CA MET A 7 -35.34 1.34 -3.35
C MET A 7 -34.14 0.81 -4.13
N LEU A 8 -33.34 1.67 -4.74
CA LEU A 8 -32.19 1.24 -5.54
C LEU A 8 -30.89 1.39 -4.76
N GLU A 9 -30.57 0.35 -3.99
CA GLU A 9 -29.26 0.28 -3.33
C GLU A 9 -28.46 -0.87 -3.97
N PHE A 10 -27.35 -0.52 -4.61
CA PHE A 10 -26.43 -1.51 -5.16
C PHE A 10 -25.03 -0.96 -5.23
N SER A 11 -24.07 -1.87 -5.34
CA SER A 11 -22.64 -1.54 -5.51
C SER A 11 -22.15 -2.13 -6.81
N GLY A 12 -21.21 -1.46 -7.46
CA GLY A 12 -20.59 -1.92 -8.69
C GLY A 12 -20.73 -0.93 -9.83
N LYS A 13 -20.44 -1.41 -11.03
CA LYS A 13 -20.45 -0.59 -12.25
C LYS A 13 -21.75 -0.77 -13.02
N LEU A 14 -22.32 0.32 -13.49
CA LEU A 14 -23.46 0.30 -14.39
C LEU A 14 -23.22 1.36 -15.46
N GLY A 15 -22.90 0.95 -16.69
CA GLY A 15 -22.54 1.85 -17.76
C GLY A 15 -21.32 2.70 -17.38
N ASP A 16 -21.47 4.02 -17.46
CA ASP A 16 -20.39 4.96 -17.12
C ASP A 16 -20.40 5.38 -15.65
N PHE A 17 -21.24 4.75 -14.83
CA PHE A 17 -21.37 5.08 -13.41
C PHE A 17 -20.80 3.97 -12.54
N ILE A 18 -20.22 4.39 -11.41
CA ILE A 18 -19.80 3.48 -10.36
C ILE A 18 -20.62 3.82 -9.12
N PHE A 19 -21.29 2.81 -8.57
CA PHE A 19 -22.13 2.94 -7.38
C PHE A 19 -21.41 2.33 -6.18
N TYR A 20 -21.45 3.03 -5.04
CA TYR A 20 -20.81 2.56 -3.82
C TYR A 20 -21.51 3.18 -2.60
N LYS A 21 -21.26 2.59 -1.44
CA LYS A 21 -21.76 3.13 -0.17
C LYS A 21 -20.66 3.88 0.55
N ARG A 22 -20.98 5.08 1.00
CA ARG A 22 -20.07 5.90 1.79
C ARG A 22 -20.82 6.45 2.99
N ASN A 23 -20.35 6.13 4.21
CA ASN A 23 -21.01 6.55 5.46
C ASN A 23 -22.48 6.16 5.47
N LYS A 24 -22.80 4.93 5.09
CA LYS A 24 -24.16 4.38 5.00
C LYS A 24 -25.06 5.05 3.96
N LYS A 25 -24.50 5.89 3.09
CA LYS A 25 -25.24 6.52 2.01
C LYS A 25 -24.87 5.89 0.68
N GLN A 26 -25.87 5.68 -0.16
CA GLN A 26 -25.65 5.24 -1.54
C GLN A 26 -25.14 6.40 -2.37
N VAL A 27 -24.01 6.21 -3.05
CA VAL A 27 -23.36 7.26 -3.84
C VAL A 27 -23.07 6.73 -5.23
N ALA A 28 -23.26 7.58 -6.25
CA ALA A 28 -22.91 7.30 -7.63
C ALA A 28 -21.87 8.33 -8.10
N ARG A 29 -20.88 7.87 -8.87
CA ARG A 29 -19.92 8.74 -9.53
C ARG A 29 -19.68 8.28 -10.96
N THR A 30 -19.22 9.19 -11.81
CA THR A 30 -18.81 8.81 -13.16
C THR A 30 -17.53 7.97 -13.09
N LYS A 31 -17.45 7.00 -14.01
CA LYS A 31 -16.26 6.20 -14.18
C LYS A 31 -15.09 7.11 -14.56
N SER A 32 -13.95 6.87 -13.95
CA SER A 32 -12.73 7.60 -14.29
C SER A 32 -12.35 7.36 -15.74
N VAL A 33 -12.00 8.45 -16.44
CA VAL A 33 -11.43 8.32 -17.77
C VAL A 33 -10.03 7.76 -17.66
N ASP A 34 -9.60 6.99 -18.66
CA ASP A 34 -8.24 6.47 -18.69
C ASP A 34 -7.24 7.62 -18.56
N TYR A 35 -6.32 7.48 -17.63
CA TYR A 35 -5.26 8.44 -17.42
C TYR A 35 -3.92 7.73 -17.37
N ASN A 36 -2.88 8.42 -17.80
CA ASN A 36 -1.52 7.90 -17.72
C ASN A 36 -0.86 8.43 -16.46
N LEU A 37 -0.26 7.54 -15.69
CA LEU A 37 0.52 7.92 -14.53
C LEU A 37 1.77 8.68 -14.97
N SER A 38 2.19 9.66 -14.19
CA SER A 38 3.45 10.36 -14.43
C SER A 38 4.62 9.37 -14.25
N GLU A 39 5.74 9.67 -14.89
CA GLU A 39 6.95 8.85 -14.76
C GLU A 39 7.36 8.69 -13.30
N ASN A 40 7.30 9.76 -12.51
CA ASN A 40 7.64 9.70 -11.10
C ASN A 40 6.68 8.82 -10.29
N SER A 41 5.41 8.81 -10.63
CA SER A 41 4.43 7.93 -9.97
C SER A 41 4.72 6.45 -10.27
N ILE A 42 5.11 6.13 -11.50
CA ILE A 42 5.49 4.78 -11.88
C ILE A 42 6.74 4.34 -11.11
N LYS A 43 7.74 5.20 -11.03
CA LYS A 43 8.97 4.93 -10.29
C LYS A 43 8.71 4.73 -8.79
N SER A 44 7.89 5.58 -8.20
CA SER A 44 7.51 5.44 -6.80
C SER A 44 6.75 4.14 -6.54
N GLY A 45 5.90 3.71 -7.46
CA GLY A 45 5.20 2.43 -7.38
C GLY A 45 6.16 1.24 -7.42
N ARG A 46 7.20 1.31 -8.24
CA ARG A 46 8.24 0.27 -8.28
C ARG A 46 8.99 0.18 -6.96
N ASP A 47 9.36 1.32 -6.38
CA ASP A 47 10.07 1.37 -5.11
C ASP A 47 9.20 0.84 -3.97
N PHE A 48 7.93 1.19 -3.95
CA PHE A 48 6.97 0.66 -2.98
C PHE A 48 6.86 -0.86 -3.09
N GLY A 49 6.78 -1.37 -4.32
CA GLY A 49 6.75 -2.82 -4.57
C GLY A 49 8.02 -3.51 -4.10
N GLU A 50 9.19 -2.88 -4.29
CA GLU A 50 10.46 -3.42 -3.82
C GLU A 50 10.51 -3.48 -2.30
N ALA A 51 10.06 -2.42 -1.62
CA ALA A 51 9.97 -2.41 -0.16
C ALA A 51 9.07 -3.54 0.34
N SER A 52 7.94 -3.77 -0.31
CA SER A 52 7.03 -4.85 0.05
C SER A 52 7.63 -6.23 -0.15
N ARG A 53 8.41 -6.42 -1.23
CA ARG A 53 9.13 -7.68 -1.46
C ARG A 53 10.18 -7.93 -0.38
N ASN A 54 10.92 -6.90 0.00
CA ASN A 54 11.91 -7.01 1.08
C ASN A 54 11.24 -7.35 2.40
N ALA A 55 10.08 -6.77 2.70
CA ALA A 55 9.30 -7.13 3.88
C ALA A 55 8.88 -8.60 3.87
N THR A 56 8.50 -9.10 2.70
CA THR A 56 8.14 -10.52 2.54
C THR A 56 9.34 -11.43 2.82
N TYR A 57 10.53 -11.08 2.33
CA TYR A 57 11.74 -11.87 2.58
C TYR A 57 12.09 -11.90 4.06
N ILE A 58 12.02 -10.77 4.74
CA ILE A 58 12.27 -10.70 6.18
C ILE A 58 11.26 -11.56 6.94
N ARG A 59 9.99 -11.45 6.60
CA ARG A 59 8.92 -12.20 7.23
C ARG A 59 9.11 -13.71 7.07
N LYS A 60 9.51 -14.15 5.88
CA LYS A 60 9.77 -15.58 5.63
C LYS A 60 10.99 -16.07 6.40
N ALA A 61 12.02 -15.24 6.51
CA ALA A 61 13.22 -15.61 7.28
C ALA A 61 12.91 -15.86 8.76
N PHE A 62 11.92 -15.15 9.31
CA PHE A 62 11.53 -15.27 10.72
C PHE A 62 10.16 -15.92 10.89
N GLU A 63 9.74 -16.75 9.93
CA GLU A 63 8.39 -17.32 9.90
C GLU A 63 8.04 -18.08 11.18
N SER A 64 8.96 -18.87 11.74
CA SER A 64 8.70 -19.62 12.96
C SER A 64 8.45 -18.72 14.16
N LEU A 65 9.20 -17.62 14.28
CA LEU A 65 8.99 -16.64 15.36
C LEU A 65 7.66 -15.91 15.19
N VAL A 66 7.31 -15.57 13.96
CA VAL A 66 6.04 -14.85 13.66
C VAL A 66 4.84 -15.72 14.02
N LYS A 67 4.91 -17.04 13.76
CA LYS A 67 3.81 -17.95 14.11
C LYS A 67 3.53 -18.01 15.61
N PHE A 68 4.57 -17.95 16.42
CA PHE A 68 4.44 -18.09 17.88
C PHE A 68 4.25 -16.76 18.60
N HIS A 69 4.82 -15.68 18.09
CA HIS A 69 4.90 -14.40 18.80
C HIS A 69 4.33 -13.22 18.01
N GLY A 70 4.00 -13.41 16.75
CA GLY A 70 3.51 -12.32 15.91
C GLY A 70 2.07 -11.91 16.23
N THR A 71 1.78 -10.61 16.09
CA THR A 71 0.43 -10.05 16.17
C THR A 71 -0.11 -9.77 14.77
N GLY A 72 -1.43 -9.53 14.68
CA GLY A 72 -2.08 -9.29 13.39
C GLY A 72 -1.60 -8.04 12.64
N ASP A 73 -1.01 -7.08 13.36
CA ASP A 73 -0.51 -5.84 12.77
C ASP A 73 0.99 -5.89 12.39
N PHE A 74 1.64 -7.02 12.60
CA PHE A 74 3.06 -7.22 12.32
C PHE A 74 3.43 -6.81 10.88
N HIS A 75 2.64 -7.24 9.90
CA HIS A 75 2.88 -6.93 8.50
C HIS A 75 2.90 -5.43 8.23
N ASN A 76 1.92 -4.74 8.77
CA ASN A 76 1.79 -3.30 8.56
C ASN A 76 2.95 -2.53 9.20
N ARG A 77 3.37 -2.95 10.39
CA ARG A 77 4.50 -2.33 11.09
C ARG A 77 5.81 -2.54 10.33
N LEU A 78 6.04 -3.75 9.84
CA LEU A 78 7.24 -4.06 9.06
C LEU A 78 7.27 -3.27 7.75
N ASN A 79 6.16 -3.26 7.02
CA ASN A 79 6.05 -2.50 5.78
C ASN A 79 6.30 -1.00 6.01
N LYS A 80 5.81 -0.45 7.10
CA LYS A 80 6.05 0.94 7.44
C LYS A 80 7.53 1.21 7.69
N ARG A 81 8.20 0.34 8.41
CA ARG A 81 9.65 0.48 8.66
C ARG A 81 10.45 0.46 7.37
N LEU A 82 10.14 -0.48 6.47
CA LEU A 82 10.85 -0.57 5.20
C LEU A 82 10.54 0.62 4.30
N THR A 83 9.30 1.11 4.30
CA THR A 83 8.94 2.31 3.55
C THR A 83 9.71 3.52 4.07
N ASP A 84 9.84 3.66 5.39
CA ASP A 84 10.63 4.73 6.00
C ASP A 84 12.10 4.65 5.60
N ILE A 85 12.68 3.44 5.55
CA ILE A 85 14.04 3.24 5.08
C ILE A 85 14.18 3.69 3.62
N PHE A 86 13.23 3.33 2.77
CA PHE A 86 13.25 3.70 1.37
C PHE A 86 13.15 5.22 1.18
N LYS A 87 12.48 5.92 2.07
CA LYS A 87 12.41 7.39 2.05
C LYS A 87 13.75 8.05 2.34
N THR A 88 14.67 7.37 3.01
CA THR A 88 16.02 7.89 3.27
C THR A 88 16.96 7.74 2.08
N ILE A 89 16.56 6.98 1.06
CA ILE A 89 17.38 6.75 -0.12
C ILE A 89 17.35 7.99 -1.01
N SER A 90 18.50 8.34 -1.59
CA SER A 90 18.62 9.50 -2.48
C SER A 90 17.64 9.44 -3.65
N ALA A 91 17.13 10.59 -4.07
CA ALA A 91 16.23 10.71 -5.22
C ALA A 91 16.89 10.24 -6.53
N GLU A 92 18.22 10.17 -6.59
CA GLU A 92 18.95 9.64 -7.75
C GLU A 92 18.58 8.19 -8.05
N HIS A 93 18.18 7.44 -7.04
CA HIS A 93 17.83 6.02 -7.16
C HIS A 93 16.32 5.79 -7.37
N LEU A 94 15.54 6.84 -7.58
CA LEU A 94 14.10 6.72 -7.77
C LEU A 94 13.79 5.73 -8.91
N GLY A 95 12.93 4.74 -8.61
CA GLY A 95 12.60 3.66 -9.53
C GLY A 95 13.52 2.45 -9.43
N ASN A 96 14.70 2.59 -8.83
CA ASN A 96 15.71 1.53 -8.68
C ASN A 96 16.25 1.47 -7.25
N LYS A 97 15.46 1.89 -6.28
CA LYS A 97 15.88 1.88 -4.87
C LYS A 97 16.12 0.46 -4.38
N LYS A 98 17.18 0.29 -3.61
CA LYS A 98 17.54 -0.97 -2.96
C LYS A 98 17.63 -0.76 -1.45
N LEU A 99 17.22 -1.75 -0.68
CA LEU A 99 17.23 -1.67 0.78
C LEU A 99 18.59 -1.28 1.35
N ILE A 100 19.66 -1.83 0.78
CA ILE A 100 21.02 -1.57 1.25
C ILE A 100 21.45 -0.10 1.10
N GLN A 101 20.79 0.65 0.22
CA GLN A 101 21.08 2.07 -0.01
C GLN A 101 20.49 2.98 1.06
N GLY A 102 19.56 2.48 1.87
CA GLY A 102 18.86 3.25 2.88
C GLY A 102 19.48 3.15 4.26
N ASN A 103 18.87 3.85 5.20
CA ASN A 103 19.29 3.81 6.61
C ASN A 103 18.73 2.57 7.30
N LEU A 104 19.47 1.48 7.26
CA LEU A 104 19.06 0.21 7.87
C LEU A 104 18.92 0.30 9.40
N GLY A 105 19.49 1.33 10.01
CA GLY A 105 19.34 1.55 11.46
C GLY A 105 17.89 1.76 11.90
N LEU A 106 17.01 2.13 10.97
CA LEU A 106 15.58 2.28 11.26
C LEU A 106 14.88 0.96 11.58
N LEU A 107 15.52 -0.19 11.26
CA LEU A 107 15.01 -1.50 11.68
C LEU A 107 15.38 -1.85 13.11
N ALA A 108 16.31 -1.13 13.73
CA ALA A 108 16.72 -1.40 15.09
C ALA A 108 15.53 -1.24 16.04
N GLY A 109 15.38 -2.18 16.98
CA GLY A 109 14.27 -2.14 17.93
C GLY A 109 12.93 -2.62 17.39
N PHE A 110 12.88 -3.13 16.16
CA PHE A 110 11.64 -3.69 15.63
C PHE A 110 11.24 -4.96 16.38
N GLU A 111 10.00 -5.02 16.84
CA GLU A 111 9.47 -6.15 17.60
C GLU A 111 8.49 -6.96 16.75
N PHE A 112 8.59 -8.29 16.83
CA PHE A 112 7.73 -9.22 16.09
C PHE A 112 6.41 -9.54 16.80
N ASN A 113 6.22 -9.08 18.00
CA ASN A 113 5.01 -9.32 18.80
C ASN A 113 4.22 -8.04 19.04
#